data_e02e8e24eb5e0bb2fb3f5050b474b73b
#
_entry.id   e02e8e24eb5e0bb2fb3f5050b474b73b
#
_cell.length_a   1.000
_cell.length_b   1.000
_cell.length_c   1.000
_cell.angle_alpha   90.00
_cell.angle_beta   90.00
_cell.angle_gamma   90.00
#
_symmetry.space_group_name_H-M   'P 1'
#
loop_
_entity.id
_entity.type
_entity.pdbx_description
1 polymer ?
#
loop_
_entity_poly.entity_id
_entity_poly.type
_entity_poly.pdbx_seq_one_letter_code
_entity_poly.pdbx_strand_id
1 'polypeptide(L)'
;MKKITILFLNVIFVNLLFSNSFKLHLLFTNNIHGAIHEVPARFINPEFSPILAGGAGAFTYASKLRKEAKLKEDFVMLTDAGNIFQGSQLGTYDGGSNIIKWMNWMAYDAIVPGVRDFDQGANNLSKLASEANFPFIASNLEGVDGIEDYKIINANGVKIGLIGLITPFISEGLLPEYYEGVAVSDIMKTLGTQIEKIRDEVDLIFVLSHLG
;
A
#
# COMPACT_ATOMS: atom_id res chain seq x y z
N MET A 1 11.05 16.11 -76.55
CA MET A 1 10.18 15.64 -75.47
C MET A 1 11.04 15.10 -74.35
N LYS A 2 11.15 15.82 -73.20
CA LYS A 2 11.96 15.39 -72.05
C LYS A 2 11.02 14.54 -71.12
N LYS A 3 11.40 13.29 -70.94
CA LYS A 3 10.72 12.41 -69.97
C LYS A 3 11.15 12.80 -68.55
N ILE A 4 10.21 13.28 -67.77
CA ILE A 4 10.42 13.52 -66.35
C ILE A 4 10.19 12.19 -65.63
N THR A 5 11.26 11.62 -65.07
CA THR A 5 11.17 10.44 -64.22
C THR A 5 10.89 10.92 -62.78
N ILE A 6 9.67 10.70 -62.27
CA ILE A 6 9.32 11.01 -60.90
C ILE A 6 9.80 9.83 -60.04
N LEU A 7 10.84 10.11 -59.25
CA LEU A 7 11.36 9.19 -58.23
C LEU A 7 10.46 9.28 -56.99
N PHE A 8 9.59 8.29 -56.77
CA PHE A 8 8.85 8.16 -55.51
C PHE A 8 9.79 7.69 -54.38
N LEU A 9 10.20 8.62 -53.56
CA LEU A 9 10.93 8.31 -52.34
C LEU A 9 9.91 7.82 -51.28
N ASN A 10 9.75 6.50 -51.15
CA ASN A 10 9.02 5.92 -50.05
C ASN A 10 9.85 6.09 -48.77
N VAL A 11 9.53 7.12 -47.97
CA VAL A 11 10.03 7.26 -46.61
C VAL A 11 9.25 6.27 -45.75
N ILE A 12 9.84 5.11 -45.53
CA ILE A 12 9.35 4.15 -44.53
C ILE A 12 9.65 4.78 -43.17
N PHE A 13 8.63 5.35 -42.54
CA PHE A 13 8.67 5.71 -41.12
C PHE A 13 8.68 4.39 -40.31
N VAL A 14 9.88 3.91 -40.02
CA VAL A 14 10.04 2.87 -38.98
C VAL A 14 9.78 3.57 -37.67
N ASN A 15 8.56 3.49 -37.16
CA ASN A 15 8.28 3.77 -35.77
C ASN A 15 9.04 2.71 -34.97
N LEU A 16 10.24 3.03 -34.53
CA LEU A 16 10.92 2.33 -33.47
C LEU A 16 10.06 2.55 -32.21
N LEU A 17 9.19 1.60 -31.95
CA LEU A 17 8.51 1.47 -30.66
C LEU A 17 9.61 1.18 -29.65
N PHE A 18 10.21 2.23 -29.09
CA PHE A 18 10.98 2.10 -27.86
C PHE A 18 9.95 1.74 -26.79
N SER A 19 9.81 0.44 -26.51
CA SER A 19 9.14 0.00 -25.31
C SER A 19 10.01 0.48 -24.15
N ASN A 20 9.61 1.59 -23.53
CA ASN A 20 10.20 2.00 -22.27
C ASN A 20 9.77 0.96 -21.22
N SER A 21 10.65 0.01 -20.95
CA SER A 21 10.45 -0.89 -19.82
C SER A 21 10.99 -0.22 -18.57
N PHE A 22 10.17 -0.11 -17.53
CA PHE A 22 10.60 0.29 -16.21
C PHE A 22 10.36 -0.87 -15.22
N LYS A 23 11.02 -0.83 -14.07
CA LYS A 23 10.79 -1.80 -13.01
C LYS A 23 9.84 -1.22 -11.98
N LEU A 24 8.83 -1.99 -11.61
CA LEU A 24 8.02 -1.73 -10.45
C LEU A 24 8.63 -2.44 -9.24
N HIS A 25 9.14 -1.68 -8.28
CA HIS A 25 9.62 -2.19 -7.00
C HIS A 25 8.46 -2.16 -6.00
N LEU A 26 8.05 -3.33 -5.54
CA LEU A 26 7.02 -3.46 -4.50
C LEU A 26 7.71 -3.60 -3.14
N LEU A 27 7.50 -2.62 -2.28
CA LEU A 27 7.81 -2.70 -0.86
C LEU A 27 6.49 -2.86 -0.11
N PHE A 28 6.47 -3.75 0.86
CA PHE A 28 5.30 -3.90 1.71
C PHE A 28 5.70 -4.21 3.15
N THR A 29 4.85 -3.77 4.06
CA THR A 29 4.91 -4.13 5.47
C THR A 29 3.59 -4.78 5.88
N ASN A 30 3.60 -5.46 7.01
CA ASN A 30 2.46 -6.15 7.57
C ASN A 30 2.73 -6.40 9.05
N ASN A 31 1.72 -6.29 9.89
CA ASN A 31 1.83 -6.58 11.32
C ASN A 31 2.99 -5.82 11.99
N ILE A 32 3.07 -4.52 11.73
CA ILE A 32 4.09 -3.65 12.35
C ILE A 32 3.91 -3.61 13.87
N HIS A 33 2.66 -3.63 14.34
CA HIS A 33 2.30 -3.61 15.76
C HIS A 33 3.01 -2.51 16.55
N GLY A 34 3.25 -1.35 15.89
CA GLY A 34 3.97 -0.22 16.47
C GLY A 34 5.46 -0.44 16.72
N ALA A 35 6.03 -1.54 16.23
CA ALA A 35 7.43 -1.92 16.45
C ALA A 35 8.38 -1.21 15.45
N ILE A 36 8.43 0.12 15.52
CA ILE A 36 9.31 0.95 14.68
C ILE A 36 10.61 1.37 15.37
N HIS A 37 10.85 0.93 16.60
CA HIS A 37 12.09 1.18 17.33
C HIS A 37 13.14 0.08 17.07
N GLU A 38 14.38 0.40 17.40
CA GLU A 38 15.47 -0.56 17.34
C GLU A 38 15.32 -1.63 18.42
N VAL A 39 15.55 -2.90 18.07
CA VAL A 39 15.50 -4.01 19.01
C VAL A 39 16.69 -4.96 18.82
N PRO A 40 17.27 -5.50 19.91
CA PRO A 40 18.27 -6.55 19.79
C PRO A 40 17.61 -7.87 19.37
N ALA A 41 18.08 -8.46 18.29
CA ALA A 41 17.59 -9.74 17.76
C ALA A 41 18.15 -10.92 18.56
N ARG A 42 17.72 -11.07 19.82
CA ARG A 42 18.14 -12.14 20.73
C ARG A 42 17.87 -13.56 20.21
N PHE A 43 16.88 -13.68 19.33
CA PHE A 43 16.53 -14.95 18.67
C PHE A 43 17.58 -15.39 17.64
N ILE A 44 18.42 -14.47 17.13
CA ILE A 44 19.53 -14.79 16.23
C ILE A 44 20.76 -15.20 17.05
N ASN A 45 21.11 -14.42 18.05
CA ASN A 45 22.22 -14.72 18.98
C ASN A 45 21.90 -14.09 20.34
N PRO A 46 21.58 -14.89 21.38
CA PRO A 46 21.23 -14.37 22.70
C PRO A 46 22.39 -13.63 23.40
N GLU A 47 23.62 -14.05 23.19
CA GLU A 47 24.80 -13.50 23.87
C GLU A 47 25.36 -12.26 23.14
N PHE A 48 25.25 -12.23 21.82
CA PHE A 48 25.70 -11.13 20.99
C PHE A 48 24.64 -10.78 19.94
N SER A 49 23.56 -10.18 20.40
CA SER A 49 22.40 -9.89 19.58
C SER A 49 22.66 -8.76 18.58
N PRO A 50 22.51 -8.98 17.27
CA PRO A 50 22.54 -7.90 16.31
C PRO A 50 21.34 -6.97 16.53
N ILE A 51 21.52 -5.69 16.25
CA ILE A 51 20.44 -4.70 16.35
C ILE A 51 19.63 -4.68 15.05
N LEU A 52 18.32 -4.87 15.17
CA LEU A 52 17.37 -4.61 14.10
C LEU A 52 17.07 -3.11 14.10
N ALA A 53 17.36 -2.46 12.99
CA ALA A 53 17.31 -0.99 12.90
C ALA A 53 15.89 -0.39 12.88
N GLY A 54 14.84 -1.22 12.94
CA GLY A 54 13.46 -0.77 13.01
C GLY A 54 13.04 0.19 11.89
N GLY A 55 12.18 1.16 12.23
CA GLY A 55 11.64 2.13 11.29
C GLY A 55 12.67 3.07 10.67
N ALA A 56 13.76 3.37 11.37
CA ALA A 56 14.85 4.19 10.82
C ALA A 56 15.60 3.45 9.71
N GLY A 57 15.83 2.15 9.89
CA GLY A 57 16.44 1.29 8.87
C GLY A 57 15.52 1.12 7.66
N ALA A 58 14.23 0.90 7.90
CA ALA A 58 13.23 0.82 6.83
C ALA A 58 13.17 2.12 6.01
N PHE A 59 13.17 3.28 6.69
CA PHE A 59 13.20 4.60 6.04
C PHE A 59 14.45 4.78 5.18
N THR A 60 15.61 4.43 5.72
CA THR A 60 16.90 4.53 4.99
C THR A 60 16.89 3.66 3.74
N TYR A 61 16.41 2.43 3.86
CA TYR A 61 16.30 1.49 2.73
C TYR A 61 15.34 2.01 1.64
N ALA A 62 14.11 2.37 2.02
CA ALA A 62 13.10 2.87 1.09
C ALA A 62 13.56 4.16 0.38
N SER A 63 14.18 5.08 1.12
CA SER A 63 14.71 6.33 0.58
C SER A 63 15.84 6.08 -0.44
N LYS A 64 16.76 5.16 -0.11
CA LYS A 64 17.83 4.76 -1.03
C LYS A 64 17.25 4.14 -2.30
N LEU A 65 16.32 3.19 -2.17
CA LEU A 65 15.70 2.52 -3.32
C LEU A 65 14.96 3.52 -4.21
N ARG A 66 14.18 4.45 -3.63
CA ARG A 66 13.49 5.50 -4.40
C ARG A 66 14.47 6.39 -5.17
N LYS A 67 15.61 6.75 -4.54
CA LYS A 67 16.65 7.54 -5.21
C LYS A 67 17.26 6.79 -6.39
N GLU A 68 17.56 5.49 -6.21
CA GLU A 68 18.10 4.64 -7.28
C GLU A 68 17.08 4.40 -8.40
N ALA A 69 15.82 4.15 -8.04
CA ALA A 69 14.72 3.95 -8.98
C ALA A 69 14.49 5.20 -9.83
N LYS A 70 14.48 6.38 -9.21
CA LYS A 70 14.33 7.66 -9.94
C LYS A 70 15.40 7.86 -11.02
N LEU A 71 16.65 7.43 -10.79
CA LEU A 71 17.72 7.54 -11.76
C LEU A 71 17.56 6.60 -12.97
N LYS A 72 16.74 5.54 -12.81
CA LYS A 72 16.48 4.51 -13.83
C LYS A 72 15.08 4.63 -14.43
N GLU A 73 14.33 5.66 -14.04
CA GLU A 73 12.91 5.80 -14.39
C GLU A 73 12.04 4.62 -13.91
N ASP A 74 12.51 3.89 -12.89
CA ASP A 74 11.76 2.85 -12.21
C ASP A 74 10.75 3.48 -11.22
N PHE A 75 9.74 2.70 -10.79
CA PHE A 75 8.75 3.12 -9.81
C PHE A 75 8.87 2.29 -8.53
N VAL A 76 8.70 2.93 -7.36
CA VAL A 76 8.67 2.26 -6.06
C VAL A 76 7.31 2.48 -5.44
N MET A 77 6.58 1.41 -5.19
CA MET A 77 5.30 1.40 -4.48
C MET A 77 5.51 0.78 -3.10
N LEU A 78 5.05 1.48 -2.05
CA LEU A 78 5.12 1.02 -0.66
C LEU A 78 3.71 0.93 -0.07
N THR A 79 3.31 -0.26 0.37
CA THR A 79 1.99 -0.53 0.93
C THR A 79 2.09 -1.26 2.27
N ASP A 80 1.00 -1.25 3.05
CA ASP A 80 0.90 -2.02 4.29
C ASP A 80 -0.37 -2.88 4.31
N ALA A 81 -0.27 -4.06 4.88
CA ALA A 81 -1.36 -5.01 4.98
C ALA A 81 -1.99 -5.09 6.39
N GLY A 82 -1.88 -4.03 7.18
CA GLY A 82 -2.63 -3.87 8.42
C GLY A 82 -1.96 -4.35 9.71
N ASN A 83 -2.65 -4.12 10.83
CA ASN A 83 -2.15 -4.28 12.20
C ASN A 83 -0.96 -3.37 12.48
N ILE A 84 -1.15 -2.06 12.24
CA ILE A 84 -0.05 -1.10 12.19
C ILE A 84 0.44 -0.65 13.56
N PHE A 85 -0.46 -0.43 14.55
CA PHE A 85 -0.07 0.30 15.76
C PHE A 85 -0.17 -0.48 17.06
N GLN A 86 -1.14 -1.36 17.23
CA GLN A 86 -1.40 -2.08 18.47
C GLN A 86 -0.36 -3.16 18.72
N GLY A 87 0.34 -3.11 19.87
CA GLY A 87 1.33 -4.12 20.26
C GLY A 87 2.59 -3.55 20.90
N SER A 88 2.91 -2.29 20.68
CA SER A 88 4.02 -1.60 21.36
C SER A 88 3.52 -0.38 22.15
N GLN A 89 4.28 0.05 23.16
CA GLN A 89 3.96 1.27 23.91
C GLN A 89 3.97 2.50 23.01
N LEU A 90 4.91 2.58 22.07
CA LEU A 90 5.01 3.69 21.12
C LEU A 90 3.80 3.73 20.17
N GLY A 91 3.31 2.58 19.75
CA GLY A 91 2.16 2.49 18.86
C GLY A 91 0.84 2.81 19.56
N THR A 92 0.67 2.38 20.84
CA THR A 92 -0.63 2.48 21.53
C THR A 92 -0.82 3.77 22.31
N TYR A 93 0.25 4.47 22.70
CA TYR A 93 0.20 5.64 23.60
C TYR A 93 -0.74 6.74 23.13
N ASP A 94 -0.79 7.01 21.82
CA ASP A 94 -1.62 8.06 21.21
C ASP A 94 -2.63 7.52 20.19
N GLY A 95 -3.00 6.25 20.36
CA GLY A 95 -3.96 5.58 19.49
C GLY A 95 -3.43 5.30 18.10
N GLY A 96 -2.11 5.28 17.88
CA GLY A 96 -1.49 5.00 16.60
C GLY A 96 -1.01 6.23 15.82
N SER A 97 -1.32 7.46 16.28
CA SER A 97 -0.94 8.69 15.55
C SER A 97 0.56 8.80 15.28
N ASN A 98 1.43 8.34 16.20
CA ASN A 98 2.88 8.34 15.97
C ASN A 98 3.29 7.37 14.85
N ILE A 99 2.59 6.25 14.71
CA ILE A 99 2.85 5.31 13.63
C ILE A 99 2.42 5.92 12.30
N ILE A 100 1.24 6.59 12.25
CA ILE A 100 0.81 7.31 11.05
C ILE A 100 1.82 8.40 10.65
N LYS A 101 2.36 9.17 11.60
CA LYS A 101 3.41 10.16 11.31
C LYS A 101 4.65 9.51 10.68
N TRP A 102 5.09 8.36 11.23
CA TRP A 102 6.20 7.61 10.64
C TRP A 102 5.86 7.09 9.25
N MET A 103 4.66 6.55 9.05
CA MET A 103 4.20 6.07 7.74
C MET A 103 4.09 7.22 6.72
N ASN A 104 3.67 8.41 7.15
CA ASN A 104 3.68 9.62 6.32
C ASN A 104 5.12 9.99 5.87
N TRP A 105 6.11 9.91 6.77
CA TRP A 105 7.53 10.11 6.39
C TRP A 105 8.05 9.02 5.46
N MET A 106 7.61 7.79 5.67
CA MET A 106 7.92 6.67 4.77
C MET A 106 7.31 6.83 3.38
N ALA A 107 6.32 7.73 3.22
CA ALA A 107 5.53 7.95 2.02
C ALA A 107 4.90 6.64 1.53
N TYR A 108 4.02 6.07 2.33
CA TYR A 108 3.18 4.94 1.91
C TYR A 108 2.23 5.38 0.81
N ASP A 109 1.92 4.47 -0.11
CA ASP A 109 1.00 4.72 -1.22
C ASP A 109 -0.44 4.31 -0.90
N ALA A 110 -0.62 3.28 -0.07
CA ALA A 110 -1.89 2.83 0.47
C ALA A 110 -1.69 1.81 1.60
N ILE A 111 -2.69 1.66 2.46
CA ILE A 111 -2.77 0.54 3.42
C ILE A 111 -4.16 -0.08 3.44
N VAL A 112 -4.25 -1.33 3.85
CA VAL A 112 -5.50 -1.97 4.26
C VAL A 112 -5.48 -2.13 5.79
N PRO A 113 -6.54 -1.74 6.53
CA PRO A 113 -6.55 -1.94 7.99
C PRO A 113 -6.62 -3.43 8.34
N GLY A 114 -5.99 -3.80 9.43
CA GLY A 114 -6.11 -5.13 10.03
C GLY A 114 -7.06 -5.15 11.21
N VAL A 115 -7.35 -6.34 11.75
CA VAL A 115 -8.25 -6.51 12.91
C VAL A 115 -7.77 -5.69 14.10
N ARG A 116 -6.46 -5.67 14.37
CA ARG A 116 -5.91 -4.94 15.53
C ARG A 116 -5.92 -3.42 15.38
N ASP A 117 -6.18 -2.91 14.18
CA ASP A 117 -6.34 -1.47 13.98
C ASP A 117 -7.69 -0.96 14.50
N PHE A 118 -8.59 -1.87 14.89
CA PHE A 118 -9.82 -1.56 15.61
C PHE A 118 -9.69 -1.62 17.14
N ASP A 119 -8.55 -1.99 17.71
CA ASP A 119 -8.37 -2.17 19.17
C ASP A 119 -8.63 -0.90 20.01
N GLN A 120 -8.84 0.24 19.38
CA GLN A 120 -9.32 1.48 20.03
C GLN A 120 -10.61 2.02 19.37
N GLY A 121 -11.33 1.14 18.66
CA GLY A 121 -12.62 1.42 18.06
C GLY A 121 -12.57 2.04 16.66
N ALA A 122 -13.68 1.96 15.95
CA ALA A 122 -13.85 2.47 14.60
C ALA A 122 -13.58 3.99 14.48
N ASN A 123 -13.96 4.77 15.49
CA ASN A 123 -13.69 6.21 15.54
C ASN A 123 -12.18 6.53 15.56
N ASN A 124 -11.38 5.71 16.27
CA ASN A 124 -9.93 5.89 16.25
C ASN A 124 -9.35 5.53 14.88
N LEU A 125 -9.85 4.48 14.24
CA LEU A 125 -9.43 4.13 12.89
C LEU A 125 -9.76 5.24 11.88
N SER A 126 -10.95 5.83 11.95
CA SER A 126 -11.33 7.02 11.16
C SER A 126 -10.41 8.21 11.40
N LYS A 127 -10.02 8.46 12.67
CA LYS A 127 -9.04 9.50 13.02
C LYS A 127 -7.69 9.22 12.36
N LEU A 128 -7.17 7.98 12.45
CA LEU A 128 -5.90 7.60 11.83
C LEU A 128 -5.93 7.76 10.31
N ALA A 129 -7.03 7.38 9.66
CA ALA A 129 -7.24 7.60 8.23
C ALA A 129 -7.19 9.10 7.87
N SER A 130 -7.77 9.97 8.72
CA SER A 130 -7.74 11.42 8.52
C SER A 130 -6.36 12.07 8.73
N GLU A 131 -5.48 11.46 9.53
CA GLU A 131 -4.11 11.91 9.80
C GLU A 131 -3.11 11.42 8.74
N ALA A 132 -3.49 10.42 7.94
CA ALA A 132 -2.63 9.83 6.93
C ALA A 132 -2.57 10.68 5.65
N ASN A 133 -1.38 10.78 5.05
CA ASN A 133 -1.18 11.39 3.74
C ASN A 133 -1.38 10.37 2.58
N PHE A 134 -1.88 9.20 2.89
CA PHE A 134 -2.14 8.09 1.98
C PHE A 134 -3.51 7.48 2.32
N PRO A 135 -4.20 6.84 1.36
CA PRO A 135 -5.50 6.25 1.63
C PRO A 135 -5.40 4.97 2.47
N PHE A 136 -6.36 4.81 3.37
CA PHE A 136 -6.76 3.52 3.89
C PHE A 136 -7.79 2.93 2.92
N ILE A 137 -7.58 1.73 2.43
CA ILE A 137 -8.46 1.09 1.46
C ILE A 137 -9.01 -0.22 2.00
N ALA A 138 -10.33 -0.40 1.96
CA ALA A 138 -11.00 -1.65 2.32
C ALA A 138 -12.38 -1.71 1.67
N SER A 139 -12.47 -2.28 0.48
CA SER A 139 -13.70 -2.30 -0.33
C SER A 139 -14.87 -3.01 0.33
N ASN A 140 -14.60 -3.95 1.22
CA ASN A 140 -15.62 -4.73 1.91
C ASN A 140 -15.94 -4.24 3.33
N LEU A 141 -15.43 -3.06 3.72
CA LEU A 141 -15.62 -2.47 5.05
C LEU A 141 -16.61 -1.30 4.97
N GLU A 142 -17.58 -1.29 5.86
CA GLU A 142 -18.58 -0.23 6.02
C GLU A 142 -18.61 0.26 7.47
N GLY A 143 -19.03 1.51 7.69
CA GLY A 143 -19.18 2.09 9.03
C GLY A 143 -17.90 2.68 9.61
N VAL A 144 -16.87 2.94 8.78
CA VAL A 144 -15.65 3.64 9.19
C VAL A 144 -15.38 4.79 8.20
N ASP A 145 -15.37 6.00 8.69
CA ASP A 145 -15.14 7.18 7.85
C ASP A 145 -13.67 7.25 7.37
N GLY A 146 -13.47 7.77 6.16
CA GLY A 146 -12.14 7.97 5.59
C GLY A 146 -11.50 6.72 4.99
N ILE A 147 -12.23 5.61 4.89
CA ILE A 147 -11.79 4.41 4.19
C ILE A 147 -12.30 4.46 2.75
N GLU A 148 -11.38 4.25 1.79
CA GLU A 148 -11.72 4.20 0.36
C GLU A 148 -11.90 2.74 -0.10
N ASP A 149 -12.67 2.53 -1.18
CA ASP A 149 -12.82 1.19 -1.76
C ASP A 149 -11.51 0.70 -2.41
N TYR A 150 -10.87 1.57 -3.18
CA TYR A 150 -9.67 1.28 -3.95
C TYR A 150 -8.87 2.56 -4.22
N LYS A 151 -7.64 2.39 -4.69
CA LYS A 151 -6.78 3.50 -5.16
C LYS A 151 -6.23 3.18 -6.53
N ILE A 152 -6.20 4.17 -7.43
CA ILE A 152 -5.47 4.08 -8.69
C ILE A 152 -4.19 4.90 -8.58
N ILE A 153 -3.05 4.27 -8.88
CA ILE A 153 -1.71 4.87 -8.87
C ILE A 153 -1.21 4.91 -10.32
N ASN A 154 -0.65 6.05 -10.72
CA ASN A 154 0.06 6.16 -12.00
C ASN A 154 1.56 5.93 -11.79
N ALA A 155 2.04 4.76 -12.19
CA ALA A 155 3.43 4.37 -12.12
C ALA A 155 4.09 4.60 -13.49
N ASN A 156 4.60 5.82 -13.74
CA ASN A 156 5.30 6.19 -14.99
C ASN A 156 4.48 5.89 -16.27
N GLY A 157 3.16 6.12 -16.20
CA GLY A 157 2.25 5.90 -17.33
C GLY A 157 1.49 4.56 -17.25
N VAL A 158 1.91 3.61 -16.41
CA VAL A 158 1.16 2.39 -16.12
C VAL A 158 0.22 2.65 -14.94
N LYS A 159 -1.06 2.44 -15.15
CA LYS A 159 -2.09 2.63 -14.13
C LYS A 159 -2.26 1.34 -13.31
N ILE A 160 -2.09 1.45 -12.01
CA ILE A 160 -2.19 0.33 -11.07
C ILE A 160 -3.40 0.57 -10.17
N GLY A 161 -4.38 -0.35 -10.19
CA GLY A 161 -5.49 -0.38 -9.25
C GLY A 161 -5.10 -1.17 -8.00
N LEU A 162 -5.27 -0.57 -6.83
CA LEU A 162 -5.11 -1.23 -5.53
C LEU A 162 -6.49 -1.44 -4.92
N ILE A 163 -6.89 -2.69 -4.68
CA ILE A 163 -8.14 -3.05 -4.00
C ILE A 163 -7.79 -3.55 -2.60
N GLY A 164 -8.40 -2.96 -1.57
CA GLY A 164 -8.23 -3.40 -0.19
C GLY A 164 -9.31 -4.39 0.24
N LEU A 165 -8.94 -5.42 1.02
CA LEU A 165 -9.88 -6.37 1.60
C LEU A 165 -9.48 -6.73 3.04
N ILE A 166 -10.46 -6.71 3.94
CA ILE A 166 -10.29 -7.12 5.33
C ILE A 166 -11.07 -8.42 5.61
N THR A 167 -10.61 -9.17 6.61
CA THR A 167 -11.31 -10.38 7.05
C THR A 167 -12.73 -10.09 7.53
N PRO A 168 -13.71 -10.93 7.20
CA PRO A 168 -15.07 -10.81 7.77
C PRO A 168 -15.15 -11.23 9.25
N PHE A 169 -14.08 -11.83 9.79
CA PHE A 169 -14.01 -12.33 11.16
C PHE A 169 -13.45 -11.32 12.17
N ILE A 170 -13.70 -10.02 11.95
CA ILE A 170 -13.23 -8.95 12.86
C ILE A 170 -13.75 -9.15 14.29
N SER A 171 -14.95 -9.71 14.44
CA SER A 171 -15.57 -9.98 15.74
C SER A 171 -14.90 -11.07 16.55
N GLU A 172 -14.09 -11.95 15.95
CA GLU A 172 -13.43 -13.04 16.67
C GLU A 172 -12.25 -12.58 17.53
N GLY A 173 -11.70 -11.39 17.23
CA GLY A 173 -10.53 -10.85 17.92
C GLY A 173 -10.76 -9.54 18.67
N LEU A 174 -11.99 -9.01 18.69
CA LEU A 174 -12.32 -7.68 19.21
C LEU A 174 -13.48 -7.72 20.21
N LEU A 175 -13.47 -6.79 21.15
CA LEU A 175 -14.64 -6.51 21.98
C LEU A 175 -15.75 -5.86 21.13
N PRO A 176 -17.04 -6.16 21.38
CA PRO A 176 -18.16 -5.63 20.59
C PRO A 176 -18.16 -4.11 20.43
N GLU A 177 -17.77 -3.38 21.48
CA GLU A 177 -17.68 -1.91 21.47
C GLU A 177 -16.66 -1.34 20.47
N TYR A 178 -15.68 -2.12 20.04
CA TYR A 178 -14.63 -1.66 19.11
C TYR A 178 -15.05 -1.71 17.64
N TYR A 179 -16.07 -2.50 17.33
CA TYR A 179 -16.61 -2.61 15.97
C TYR A 179 -18.10 -2.29 15.86
N GLU A 180 -18.66 -1.60 16.88
CA GLU A 180 -20.04 -1.13 16.82
C GLU A 180 -20.30 -0.28 15.57
N GLY A 181 -21.34 -0.62 14.81
CA GLY A 181 -21.67 0.05 13.56
C GLY A 181 -20.80 -0.34 12.36
N VAL A 182 -19.82 -1.22 12.55
CA VAL A 182 -18.95 -1.72 11.47
C VAL A 182 -19.57 -2.98 10.86
N ALA A 183 -19.59 -3.03 9.52
CA ALA A 183 -20.00 -4.21 8.77
C ALA A 183 -18.90 -4.61 7.77
N VAL A 184 -18.73 -5.90 7.55
CA VAL A 184 -17.80 -6.44 6.56
C VAL A 184 -18.54 -7.35 5.61
N SER A 185 -18.51 -6.99 4.33
CA SER A 185 -19.17 -7.71 3.25
C SER A 185 -18.35 -8.92 2.78
N ASP A 186 -18.99 -9.83 2.02
CA ASP A 186 -18.35 -11.00 1.44
C ASP A 186 -17.16 -10.63 0.55
N ILE A 187 -16.02 -11.26 0.81
CA ILE A 187 -14.74 -10.97 0.15
C ILE A 187 -14.82 -11.21 -1.37
N MET A 188 -15.28 -12.40 -1.76
CA MET A 188 -15.23 -12.80 -3.17
C MET A 188 -16.21 -12.01 -4.03
N LYS A 189 -17.40 -11.74 -3.50
CA LYS A 189 -18.40 -10.92 -4.16
C LYS A 189 -17.91 -9.48 -4.31
N THR A 190 -17.37 -8.91 -3.24
CA THR A 190 -16.83 -7.53 -3.26
C THR A 190 -15.65 -7.42 -4.22
N LEU A 191 -14.70 -8.34 -4.14
CA LEU A 191 -13.53 -8.37 -5.05
C LEU A 191 -13.98 -8.41 -6.51
N GLY A 192 -14.92 -9.31 -6.87
CA GLY A 192 -15.44 -9.40 -8.23
C GLY A 192 -16.04 -8.09 -8.70
N THR A 193 -16.89 -7.46 -7.87
CA THR A 193 -17.50 -6.15 -8.18
C THR A 193 -16.45 -5.06 -8.38
N GLN A 194 -15.43 -4.98 -7.53
CA GLN A 194 -14.39 -3.95 -7.64
C GLN A 194 -13.49 -4.18 -8.86
N ILE A 195 -13.14 -5.43 -9.17
CA ILE A 195 -12.39 -5.74 -10.40
C ILE A 195 -13.19 -5.30 -11.63
N GLU A 196 -14.47 -5.64 -11.72
CA GLU A 196 -15.32 -5.22 -12.84
C GLU A 196 -15.39 -3.69 -12.96
N LYS A 197 -15.45 -2.98 -11.83
CA LYS A 197 -15.54 -1.53 -11.77
C LYS A 197 -14.30 -0.83 -12.33
N ILE A 198 -13.09 -1.34 -12.05
CA ILE A 198 -11.84 -0.62 -12.36
C ILE A 198 -11.02 -1.22 -13.50
N ARG A 199 -11.30 -2.45 -13.95
CA ARG A 199 -10.46 -3.19 -14.92
C ARG A 199 -10.20 -2.46 -16.23
N ASP A 200 -11.17 -1.66 -16.69
CA ASP A 200 -11.06 -0.91 -17.94
C ASP A 200 -10.32 0.43 -17.78
N GLU A 201 -10.03 0.83 -16.54
CA GLU A 201 -9.33 2.07 -16.20
C GLU A 201 -7.86 1.86 -15.87
N VAL A 202 -7.43 0.60 -15.65
CA VAL A 202 -6.10 0.25 -15.14
C VAL A 202 -5.41 -0.83 -15.98
N ASP A 203 -4.09 -0.82 -15.97
CA ASP A 203 -3.26 -1.81 -16.66
C ASP A 203 -2.99 -3.04 -15.77
N LEU A 204 -2.90 -2.84 -14.45
CA LEU A 204 -2.64 -3.86 -13.45
C LEU A 204 -3.57 -3.69 -12.24
N ILE A 205 -3.94 -4.80 -11.61
CA ILE A 205 -4.68 -4.81 -10.34
C ILE A 205 -3.87 -5.55 -9.29
N PHE A 206 -3.63 -4.91 -8.15
CA PHE A 206 -3.10 -5.53 -6.94
C PHE A 206 -4.18 -5.57 -5.87
N VAL A 207 -4.23 -6.67 -5.15
CA VAL A 207 -5.11 -6.83 -3.99
C VAL A 207 -4.26 -6.77 -2.73
N LEU A 208 -4.52 -5.78 -1.89
CA LEU A 208 -4.00 -5.70 -0.53
C LEU A 208 -5.01 -6.37 0.39
N SER A 209 -4.60 -7.38 1.15
CA SER A 209 -5.55 -8.12 1.98
C SER A 209 -5.01 -8.39 3.37
N HIS A 210 -5.92 -8.23 4.35
CA HIS A 210 -5.71 -8.67 5.73
C HIS A 210 -6.79 -9.69 6.08
N LEU A 211 -6.51 -10.97 5.85
CA LEU A 211 -7.53 -12.04 5.93
C LEU A 211 -7.31 -13.02 7.09
N GLY A 212 -6.31 -12.78 7.94
CA GLY A 212 -5.94 -13.61 9.07
C GLY A 212 -4.63 -14.33 8.92
#